data_65cf02afaf64904fb6bb631f4aaf5114
#
_entry.id   65cf02afaf64904fb6bb631f4aaf5114
#
_cell.length_a   1.000
_cell.length_b   1.000
_cell.length_c   1.000
_cell.angle_alpha   90.00
_cell.angle_beta   90.00
_cell.angle_gamma   90.00
#
_symmetry.space_group_name_H-M   'P 1'
#
loop_
_entity.id
_entity.type
_entity.pdbx_description
1 polymer ?
#
loop_
_entity_poly.entity_id
_entity_poly.type
_entity_poly.pdbx_seq_one_letter_code
_entity_poly.pdbx_strand_id
1 'polypeptide(L)'
;SVTGNAYGNNTIKEQRTISIANLKEKYSSVISANQFQTVTEETRISGIVVGDDESGNIYKQLIVADETGAIVVGINSTGIYANCPVGQKVVIDCENLNVGGYGMQAQIGTTYKGAIGRMDLAVWLDHVRVINKPQLWYDELIPMELTGAQLKAYDKDLAPVLVMFKDVTIKEADGTATFAPEDLKDGGNGVNRTLVLDDNSTLTFRTSTYANFSTEVMPTGKINVIGILSRYNSTWQIV
;
A
#
# COMPACT_ATOMS: atom_id res chain seq x y z
N SER A 1 -30.65 21.98 4.50
CA SER A 1 -29.23 21.67 4.53
C SER A 1 -28.93 20.66 3.45
N VAL A 2 -28.24 21.09 2.43
CA VAL A 2 -27.78 20.20 1.41
C VAL A 2 -26.67 19.36 2.02
N THR A 3 -26.98 18.14 2.38
CA THR A 3 -25.97 17.15 2.58
C THR A 3 -25.41 16.83 1.20
N GLY A 4 -24.25 17.38 0.87
CA GLY A 4 -23.50 16.89 -0.27
C GLY A 4 -23.40 15.36 -0.16
N ASN A 5 -23.40 14.66 -1.27
CA ASN A 5 -23.21 13.23 -1.27
C ASN A 5 -21.95 12.90 -0.48
N ALA A 6 -22.13 12.39 0.73
CA ALA A 6 -21.00 11.95 1.53
C ALA A 6 -20.31 10.81 0.79
N TYR A 7 -18.99 10.87 0.68
CA TYR A 7 -18.21 9.79 0.14
C TYR A 7 -18.29 8.57 1.07
N GLY A 8 -18.58 7.41 0.51
CA GLY A 8 -18.63 6.18 1.28
C GLY A 8 -20.00 5.90 1.90
N ASN A 9 -20.01 5.07 2.93
CA ASN A 9 -21.21 4.57 3.60
C ASN A 9 -21.22 4.96 5.09
N ASN A 10 -21.98 5.97 5.45
CA ASN A 10 -22.09 6.49 6.81
C ASN A 10 -22.89 5.59 7.77
N THR A 11 -23.50 4.50 7.28
CA THR A 11 -24.20 3.53 8.12
C THR A 11 -23.25 2.52 8.78
N ILE A 12 -22.02 2.43 8.33
CA ILE A 12 -21.00 1.56 8.92
C ILE A 12 -20.70 2.03 10.34
N LYS A 13 -20.73 1.11 11.30
CA LYS A 13 -20.44 1.41 12.69
C LYS A 13 -18.94 1.56 12.91
N GLU A 14 -18.51 2.47 13.78
CA GLU A 14 -17.13 2.66 14.18
C GLU A 14 -16.67 1.68 15.26
N GLN A 15 -17.61 1.07 15.98
CA GLN A 15 -17.33 0.19 17.11
C GLN A 15 -17.09 -1.26 16.67
N ARG A 16 -16.49 -2.05 17.56
CA ARG A 16 -16.23 -3.48 17.36
C ARG A 16 -15.35 -3.75 16.15
N THR A 17 -14.31 -2.94 16.02
CA THR A 17 -13.26 -3.19 15.03
C THR A 17 -12.28 -4.22 15.56
N ILE A 18 -11.67 -4.98 14.65
CA ILE A 18 -10.51 -5.81 14.95
C ILE A 18 -9.25 -5.13 14.42
N SER A 19 -8.10 -5.48 14.95
CA SER A 19 -6.83 -4.95 14.43
C SER A 19 -6.51 -5.51 13.05
N ILE A 20 -5.77 -4.74 12.28
CA ILE A 20 -5.28 -5.18 10.96
C ILE A 20 -4.40 -6.43 11.12
N ALA A 21 -3.56 -6.50 12.15
CA ALA A 21 -2.75 -7.69 12.43
C ALA A 21 -3.63 -8.93 12.66
N ASN A 22 -4.72 -8.79 13.41
CA ASN A 22 -5.65 -9.90 13.64
C ASN A 22 -6.37 -10.33 12.36
N LEU A 23 -6.78 -9.40 11.52
CA LEU A 23 -7.35 -9.72 10.21
C LEU A 23 -6.37 -10.52 9.37
N LYS A 24 -5.12 -10.06 9.28
CA LYS A 24 -4.06 -10.73 8.53
C LYS A 24 -3.76 -12.13 9.08
N GLU A 25 -3.73 -12.28 10.38
CA GLU A 25 -3.51 -13.58 11.02
C GLU A 25 -4.65 -14.57 10.73
N LYS A 26 -5.89 -14.10 10.82
CA LYS A 26 -7.07 -14.92 10.55
C LYS A 26 -7.06 -15.52 9.13
N TYR A 27 -6.56 -14.79 8.16
CA TYR A 27 -6.50 -15.19 6.76
C TYR A 27 -5.08 -15.54 6.29
N SER A 28 -4.16 -15.78 7.20
CA SER A 28 -2.74 -15.98 6.89
C SER A 28 -2.47 -17.14 5.93
N SER A 29 -3.25 -18.21 6.00
CA SER A 29 -3.07 -19.37 5.12
C SER A 29 -3.36 -19.04 3.65
N VAL A 30 -4.43 -18.31 3.38
CA VAL A 30 -4.76 -17.90 2.00
C VAL A 30 -3.84 -16.78 1.51
N ILE A 31 -3.42 -15.87 2.40
CA ILE A 31 -2.46 -14.82 2.05
C ILE A 31 -1.13 -15.43 1.61
N SER A 32 -0.56 -16.33 2.39
CA SER A 32 0.73 -16.95 2.08
C SER A 32 0.67 -17.87 0.86
N ALA A 33 -0.51 -18.39 0.52
CA ALA A 33 -0.73 -19.25 -0.64
C ALA A 33 -1.09 -18.47 -1.91
N ASN A 34 -1.14 -17.14 -1.90
CA ASN A 34 -1.64 -16.32 -2.99
C ASN A 34 -3.06 -16.69 -3.42
N GLN A 35 -3.87 -17.05 -2.44
CA GLN A 35 -5.28 -17.39 -2.58
C GLN A 35 -6.15 -16.33 -1.88
N PHE A 36 -7.44 -16.55 -1.84
CA PHE A 36 -8.38 -15.63 -1.21
C PHE A 36 -9.46 -16.42 -0.44
N GLN A 37 -10.11 -15.70 0.46
CA GLN A 37 -11.27 -16.20 1.18
C GLN A 37 -12.27 -15.06 1.36
N THR A 38 -13.55 -15.35 1.16
CA THR A 38 -14.63 -14.41 1.43
C THR A 38 -14.82 -14.26 2.94
N VAL A 39 -14.93 -13.03 3.40
CA VAL A 39 -15.27 -12.71 4.79
C VAL A 39 -16.76 -12.91 4.97
N THR A 40 -17.15 -13.88 5.77
CA THR A 40 -18.56 -14.26 5.98
C THR A 40 -19.15 -13.77 7.29
N GLU A 41 -18.30 -13.25 8.19
CA GLU A 41 -18.71 -12.70 9.48
C GLU A 41 -18.66 -11.17 9.45
N GLU A 42 -19.46 -10.55 10.33
CA GLU A 42 -19.36 -9.12 10.59
C GLU A 42 -17.92 -8.79 11.05
N THR A 43 -17.19 -8.05 10.23
CA THR A 43 -15.77 -7.76 10.44
C THR A 43 -15.48 -6.35 10.00
N ARG A 44 -14.96 -5.53 10.90
CA ARG A 44 -14.56 -4.15 10.59
C ARG A 44 -13.14 -3.90 11.05
N ILE A 45 -12.41 -3.16 10.25
CA ILE A 45 -11.11 -2.60 10.61
C ILE A 45 -11.19 -1.07 10.54
N SER A 46 -10.38 -0.41 11.34
CA SER A 46 -10.21 1.04 11.28
C SER A 46 -8.74 1.35 11.12
N GLY A 47 -8.43 2.31 10.29
CA GLY A 47 -7.03 2.69 10.06
C GLY A 47 -6.89 4.03 9.36
N ILE A 48 -5.64 4.38 9.14
CA ILE A 48 -5.23 5.62 8.49
C ILE A 48 -4.66 5.27 7.12
N VAL A 49 -5.04 6.01 6.09
CA VAL A 49 -4.43 5.89 4.77
C VAL A 49 -3.00 6.40 4.87
N VAL A 50 -2.03 5.53 4.64
CA VAL A 50 -0.59 5.83 4.67
C VAL A 50 0.05 5.80 3.29
N GLY A 51 -0.66 5.30 2.29
CA GLY A 51 -0.27 5.32 0.89
C GLY A 51 -1.51 5.50 0.01
N ASP A 52 -1.45 6.44 -0.93
CA ASP A 52 -2.51 6.73 -1.87
C ASP A 52 -1.99 6.76 -3.32
N ASP A 53 -2.89 7.03 -4.26
CA ASP A 53 -2.59 7.03 -5.70
C ASP A 53 -2.32 8.44 -6.27
N GLU A 54 -2.05 9.43 -5.43
CA GLU A 54 -1.88 10.83 -5.89
C GLU A 54 -0.75 10.96 -6.90
N SER A 55 0.41 10.38 -6.62
CA SER A 55 1.55 10.42 -7.54
C SER A 55 1.41 9.46 -8.74
N GLY A 56 0.47 8.52 -8.68
CA GLY A 56 0.33 7.45 -9.66
C GLY A 56 1.30 6.28 -9.48
N ASN A 57 2.22 6.35 -8.54
CA ASN A 57 3.15 5.25 -8.25
C ASN A 57 2.43 4.07 -7.58
N ILE A 58 1.56 4.36 -6.62
CA ILE A 58 0.56 3.41 -6.12
C ILE A 58 -0.65 3.51 -7.05
N TYR A 59 -1.06 2.40 -7.65
CA TYR A 59 -2.05 2.38 -8.71
C TYR A 59 -3.23 1.49 -8.34
N LYS A 60 -4.43 2.08 -8.34
CA LYS A 60 -5.71 1.40 -8.05
C LYS A 60 -5.68 0.67 -6.70
N GLN A 61 -5.09 1.30 -5.71
CA GLN A 61 -5.05 0.78 -4.35
C GLN A 61 -4.80 1.88 -3.33
N LEU A 62 -5.11 1.57 -2.09
CA LEU A 62 -4.70 2.33 -0.91
C LEU A 62 -3.91 1.41 0.02
N ILE A 63 -3.04 2.00 0.83
CA ILE A 63 -2.41 1.31 1.96
C ILE A 63 -3.02 1.89 3.23
N VAL A 64 -3.63 1.04 4.03
CA VAL A 64 -4.31 1.42 5.28
C VAL A 64 -3.59 0.78 6.45
N ALA A 65 -3.27 1.56 7.47
CA ALA A 65 -2.53 1.12 8.64
C ALA A 65 -3.24 1.49 9.94
N ASP A 66 -3.11 0.62 10.92
CA ASP A 66 -3.35 0.93 12.32
C ASP A 66 -2.04 0.75 13.11
N GLU A 67 -2.09 0.80 14.44
CA GLU A 67 -0.92 0.61 15.29
C GLU A 67 -0.30 -0.79 15.21
N THR A 68 -1.02 -1.77 14.66
CA THR A 68 -0.58 -3.18 14.61
C THR A 68 0.04 -3.57 13.27
N GLY A 69 -0.25 -2.83 12.21
CA GLY A 69 0.23 -3.16 10.87
C GLY A 69 -0.56 -2.47 9.78
N ALA A 70 -0.34 -2.88 8.55
CA ALA A 70 -1.00 -2.32 7.39
C ALA A 70 -1.47 -3.39 6.42
N ILE A 71 -2.38 -3.01 5.52
CA ILE A 71 -2.95 -3.88 4.51
C ILE A 71 -3.21 -3.09 3.22
N VAL A 72 -3.09 -3.76 2.09
CA VAL A 72 -3.46 -3.21 0.80
C VAL A 72 -4.97 -3.31 0.61
N VAL A 73 -5.57 -2.25 0.09
CA VAL A 73 -6.97 -2.23 -0.34
C VAL A 73 -6.98 -1.99 -1.85
N GLY A 74 -7.39 -3.00 -2.61
CA GLY A 74 -7.45 -2.93 -4.08
C GLY A 74 -8.78 -2.34 -4.54
N ILE A 75 -8.73 -1.26 -5.33
CA ILE A 75 -9.91 -0.53 -5.81
C ILE A 75 -9.72 -0.22 -7.29
N ASN A 76 -10.64 -0.70 -8.13
CA ASN A 76 -10.55 -0.50 -9.57
C ASN A 76 -11.02 0.90 -9.99
N SER A 77 -10.28 1.90 -9.54
CA SER A 77 -10.52 3.30 -9.85
C SER A 77 -9.21 4.07 -9.74
N THR A 78 -9.15 5.24 -10.34
CA THR A 78 -8.06 6.20 -10.21
C THR A 78 -8.55 7.46 -9.51
N GLY A 79 -7.61 8.25 -8.97
CA GLY A 79 -7.96 9.47 -8.24
C GLY A 79 -8.62 9.20 -6.89
N ILE A 80 -8.37 8.06 -6.29
CA ILE A 80 -8.94 7.66 -5.00
C ILE A 80 -8.52 8.66 -3.91
N TYR A 81 -7.33 9.22 -3.99
CA TYR A 81 -6.78 10.18 -3.05
C TYR A 81 -7.63 11.46 -2.87
N ALA A 82 -8.46 11.78 -3.86
CA ALA A 82 -9.32 12.97 -3.76
C ALA A 82 -10.26 12.93 -2.54
N ASN A 83 -10.71 11.73 -2.16
CA ASN A 83 -11.60 11.52 -1.02
C ASN A 83 -10.99 10.69 0.11
N CYS A 84 -9.93 9.93 -0.19
CA CYS A 84 -9.19 9.13 0.78
C CYS A 84 -7.68 9.40 0.65
N PRO A 85 -7.23 10.64 0.91
CA PRO A 85 -5.81 10.96 0.87
C PRO A 85 -5.06 10.37 2.06
N VAL A 86 -3.73 10.33 1.94
CA VAL A 86 -2.85 10.06 3.10
C VAL A 86 -3.28 10.94 4.28
N GLY A 87 -3.43 10.33 5.45
CA GLY A 87 -3.93 10.99 6.65
C GLY A 87 -5.44 10.86 6.89
N GLN A 88 -6.18 10.28 5.95
CA GLN A 88 -7.61 10.04 6.13
C GLN A 88 -7.84 8.80 6.98
N LYS A 89 -8.63 8.95 8.05
CA LYS A 89 -9.11 7.83 8.84
C LYS A 89 -10.33 7.21 8.16
N VAL A 90 -10.32 5.88 8.07
CA VAL A 90 -11.41 5.10 7.47
C VAL A 90 -11.79 3.93 8.36
N VAL A 91 -13.04 3.53 8.27
CA VAL A 91 -13.54 2.23 8.75
C VAL A 91 -13.95 1.43 7.52
N ILE A 92 -13.48 0.20 7.44
CA ILE A 92 -13.80 -0.70 6.33
C ILE A 92 -14.62 -1.85 6.87
N ASP A 93 -15.82 -2.00 6.34
CA ASP A 93 -16.66 -3.18 6.54
C ASP A 93 -16.21 -4.27 5.58
N CYS A 94 -15.55 -5.29 6.13
CA CYS A 94 -14.98 -6.37 5.35
C CYS A 94 -15.96 -7.49 5.02
N GLU A 95 -17.13 -7.52 5.66
CA GLU A 95 -18.13 -8.59 5.40
C GLU A 95 -18.51 -8.60 3.94
N ASN A 96 -18.50 -9.79 3.33
CA ASN A 96 -18.72 -10.04 1.91
C ASN A 96 -17.62 -9.55 0.96
N LEU A 97 -16.57 -8.94 1.45
CA LEU A 97 -15.34 -8.74 0.70
C LEU A 97 -14.45 -9.99 0.79
N ASN A 98 -13.36 -9.99 0.06
CA ASN A 98 -12.36 -11.04 0.11
C ASN A 98 -11.06 -10.52 0.73
N VAL A 99 -10.42 -11.37 1.48
CA VAL A 99 -9.05 -11.18 1.94
C VAL A 99 -8.19 -12.25 1.29
N GLY A 100 -7.08 -11.85 0.74
CA GLY A 100 -6.18 -12.78 0.08
C GLY A 100 -4.76 -12.27 -0.01
N GLY A 101 -3.93 -13.00 -0.74
CA GLY A 101 -2.55 -12.65 -1.00
C GLY A 101 -2.28 -12.37 -2.46
N TYR A 102 -1.61 -11.27 -2.72
CA TYR A 102 -1.00 -10.98 -4.00
C TYR A 102 0.50 -10.81 -3.78
N GLY A 103 1.31 -11.65 -4.44
CA GLY A 103 2.73 -11.71 -4.11
C GLY A 103 2.97 -12.04 -2.63
N MET A 104 2.10 -12.83 -2.02
CA MET A 104 2.08 -13.15 -0.59
C MET A 104 1.84 -11.93 0.33
N GLN A 105 1.43 -10.80 -0.22
CA GLN A 105 1.09 -9.60 0.55
C GLN A 105 -0.42 -9.50 0.74
N ALA A 106 -0.83 -9.23 1.97
CA ALA A 106 -2.24 -9.16 2.33
C ALA A 106 -2.97 -8.06 1.57
N GLN A 107 -4.13 -8.39 1.01
CA GLN A 107 -4.98 -7.48 0.27
C GLN A 107 -6.45 -7.73 0.56
N ILE A 108 -7.20 -6.65 0.71
CA ILE A 108 -8.67 -6.65 0.70
C ILE A 108 -9.12 -6.28 -0.71
N GLY A 109 -10.09 -7.01 -1.23
CA GLY A 109 -10.66 -6.72 -2.54
C GLY A 109 -11.81 -7.66 -2.88
N THR A 110 -12.05 -7.82 -4.17
CA THR A 110 -12.93 -8.84 -4.74
C THR A 110 -12.10 -9.80 -5.57
N THR A 111 -12.72 -10.87 -6.04
CA THR A 111 -11.99 -11.87 -6.82
C THR A 111 -11.89 -11.47 -8.29
N TYR A 112 -10.79 -11.85 -8.92
CA TYR A 112 -10.58 -11.69 -10.34
C TYR A 112 -9.81 -12.90 -10.89
N LYS A 113 -10.45 -13.65 -11.82
CA LYS A 113 -9.84 -14.81 -12.47
C LYS A 113 -9.20 -15.81 -11.49
N GLY A 114 -9.90 -16.11 -10.40
CA GLY A 114 -9.43 -17.07 -9.41
C GLY A 114 -8.35 -16.55 -8.47
N ALA A 115 -8.13 -15.26 -8.39
CA ALA A 115 -7.17 -14.61 -7.50
C ALA A 115 -7.82 -13.43 -6.76
N ILE A 116 -7.11 -12.93 -5.74
CA ILE A 116 -7.53 -11.66 -5.13
C ILE A 116 -7.35 -10.53 -6.16
N GLY A 117 -8.35 -9.68 -6.28
CA GLY A 117 -8.37 -8.58 -7.22
C GLY A 117 -8.81 -7.28 -6.57
N ARG A 118 -9.11 -6.32 -7.40
CA ARG A 118 -9.58 -4.99 -7.02
C ARG A 118 -11.11 -4.99 -6.96
N MET A 119 -11.67 -4.31 -5.98
CA MET A 119 -13.12 -4.10 -5.93
C MET A 119 -13.54 -2.96 -6.85
N ASP A 120 -14.72 -3.06 -7.44
CA ASP A 120 -15.32 -1.95 -8.17
C ASP A 120 -15.52 -0.75 -7.25
N LEU A 121 -15.50 0.46 -7.79
CA LEU A 121 -15.69 1.68 -7.01
C LEU A 121 -16.99 1.66 -6.21
N ALA A 122 -18.10 1.19 -6.82
CA ALA A 122 -19.38 1.08 -6.14
C ALA A 122 -19.33 0.16 -4.92
N VAL A 123 -18.57 -0.94 -4.99
CA VAL A 123 -18.35 -1.85 -3.87
C VAL A 123 -17.53 -1.15 -2.77
N TRP A 124 -16.47 -0.46 -3.15
CA TRP A 124 -15.67 0.32 -2.21
C TRP A 124 -16.51 1.33 -1.45
N LEU A 125 -17.31 2.11 -2.17
CA LEU A 125 -18.16 3.15 -1.56
C LEU A 125 -19.20 2.58 -0.60
N ASP A 126 -19.62 1.33 -0.79
CA ASP A 126 -20.55 0.63 0.10
C ASP A 126 -19.86 0.08 1.35
N HIS A 127 -18.55 -0.15 1.29
CA HIS A 127 -17.78 -0.81 2.35
C HIS A 127 -16.85 0.11 3.13
N VAL A 128 -16.76 1.38 2.78
CA VAL A 128 -15.92 2.35 3.49
C VAL A 128 -16.74 3.44 4.15
N ARG A 129 -16.37 3.80 5.37
CA ARG A 129 -16.80 5.02 6.04
C ARG A 129 -15.60 5.92 6.26
N VAL A 130 -15.69 7.16 5.81
CA VAL A 130 -14.67 8.19 6.00
C VAL A 130 -14.95 8.91 7.32
N ILE A 131 -13.96 9.00 8.19
CA ILE A 131 -14.07 9.57 9.53
C ILE A 131 -13.28 10.87 9.57
N ASN A 132 -13.99 11.97 9.84
CA ASN A 132 -13.41 13.31 9.98
C ASN A 132 -12.65 13.79 8.73
N LYS A 133 -11.94 14.89 8.87
CA LYS A 133 -11.03 15.40 7.83
C LYS A 133 -9.67 14.69 7.93
N PRO A 134 -8.91 14.63 6.82
CA PRO A 134 -7.55 14.11 6.87
C PRO A 134 -6.69 14.90 7.85
N GLN A 135 -5.81 14.18 8.56
CA GLN A 135 -4.85 14.76 9.51
C GLN A 135 -3.47 14.15 9.27
N LEU A 136 -2.42 14.94 9.45
CA LEU A 136 -1.04 14.49 9.25
C LEU A 136 -0.31 14.16 10.55
N TRP A 137 -1.00 14.23 11.70
CA TRP A 137 -0.38 14.02 13.01
C TRP A 137 -0.51 12.59 13.55
N TYR A 138 -1.15 11.68 12.83
CA TYR A 138 -1.28 10.29 13.25
C TYR A 138 0.08 9.57 13.30
N ASP A 139 0.29 8.75 14.33
CA ASP A 139 1.52 7.96 14.50
C ASP A 139 1.79 7.02 13.32
N GLU A 140 0.74 6.52 12.66
CA GLU A 140 0.82 5.64 11.50
C GLU A 140 1.51 6.31 10.30
N LEU A 141 1.57 7.66 10.29
CA LEU A 141 2.24 8.42 9.23
C LEU A 141 3.72 8.68 9.51
N ILE A 142 4.21 8.27 10.69
CA ILE A 142 5.65 8.35 10.99
C ILE A 142 6.33 7.14 10.36
N PRO A 143 7.20 7.35 9.36
CA PRO A 143 7.89 6.22 8.73
C PRO A 143 8.80 5.50 9.72
N MET A 144 8.80 4.18 9.68
CA MET A 144 9.74 3.39 10.45
C MET A 144 11.11 3.45 9.78
N GLU A 145 12.13 3.89 10.52
CA GLU A 145 13.49 3.87 10.02
C GLU A 145 14.06 2.45 10.05
N LEU A 146 14.63 2.01 8.94
CA LEU A 146 15.33 0.73 8.83
C LEU A 146 16.71 0.92 8.27
N THR A 147 17.68 0.20 8.83
CA THR A 147 19.01 -0.03 8.26
C THR A 147 18.96 -1.28 7.37
N GLY A 148 20.01 -1.49 6.57
CA GLY A 148 20.14 -2.71 5.77
C GLY A 148 20.14 -3.98 6.63
N ALA A 149 20.81 -3.95 7.79
CA ALA A 149 20.84 -5.08 8.73
C ALA A 149 19.44 -5.35 9.32
N GLN A 150 18.71 -4.31 9.69
CA GLN A 150 17.35 -4.45 10.20
C GLN A 150 16.39 -4.99 9.13
N LEU A 151 16.54 -4.57 7.88
CA LEU A 151 15.74 -5.10 6.78
C LEU A 151 15.94 -6.61 6.59
N LYS A 152 17.17 -7.09 6.69
CA LYS A 152 17.47 -8.54 6.57
C LYS A 152 16.76 -9.38 7.62
N ALA A 153 16.61 -8.84 8.83
CA ALA A 153 15.93 -9.50 9.94
C ALA A 153 14.42 -9.23 9.99
N TYR A 154 13.91 -8.37 9.14
CA TYR A 154 12.51 -7.94 9.18
C TYR A 154 11.58 -8.99 8.58
N ASP A 155 10.48 -9.28 9.28
CA ASP A 155 9.49 -10.26 8.86
C ASP A 155 8.70 -9.76 7.64
N LYS A 156 8.76 -10.49 6.54
CA LYS A 156 8.02 -10.15 5.32
C LYS A 156 6.51 -10.18 5.50
N ASP A 157 5.99 -10.94 6.44
CA ASP A 157 4.55 -10.98 6.73
C ASP A 157 4.03 -9.66 7.32
N LEU A 158 4.92 -8.78 7.77
CA LEU A 158 4.56 -7.44 8.23
C LEU A 158 4.35 -6.44 7.08
N ALA A 159 4.71 -6.80 5.84
CA ALA A 159 4.45 -5.94 4.68
C ALA A 159 2.94 -5.78 4.43
N PRO A 160 2.48 -4.63 3.92
CA PRO A 160 3.25 -3.42 3.59
C PRO A 160 3.56 -2.56 4.82
N VAL A 161 4.63 -1.77 4.75
CA VAL A 161 5.05 -0.89 5.87
C VAL A 161 5.55 0.43 5.32
N LEU A 162 5.11 1.54 5.90
CA LEU A 162 5.70 2.86 5.63
C LEU A 162 7.07 2.96 6.31
N VAL A 163 8.12 3.14 5.51
CA VAL A 163 9.52 3.10 5.98
C VAL A 163 10.33 4.28 5.48
N MET A 164 11.45 4.53 6.15
CA MET A 164 12.50 5.42 5.68
C MET A 164 13.85 4.70 5.74
N PHE A 165 14.60 4.80 4.63
CA PHE A 165 16.00 4.42 4.56
C PHE A 165 16.84 5.68 4.39
N LYS A 166 17.83 5.87 5.27
CA LYS A 166 18.73 7.01 5.24
C LYS A 166 20.05 6.67 4.55
N ASP A 167 20.65 7.69 3.94
CA ASP A 167 22.01 7.63 3.36
C ASP A 167 22.15 6.49 2.34
N VAL A 168 21.17 6.35 1.46
CA VAL A 168 21.15 5.37 0.38
C VAL A 168 21.46 6.02 -0.95
N THR A 169 21.90 5.21 -1.91
CA THR A 169 22.13 5.65 -3.29
C THR A 169 21.30 4.82 -4.26
N ILE A 170 20.97 5.40 -5.41
CA ILE A 170 20.34 4.68 -6.51
C ILE A 170 21.45 4.26 -7.48
N LYS A 171 21.66 2.96 -7.64
CA LYS A 171 22.78 2.43 -8.44
C LYS A 171 22.78 2.92 -9.88
N GLU A 172 21.59 3.00 -10.51
CA GLU A 172 21.44 3.39 -11.91
C GLU A 172 21.45 4.92 -12.12
N ALA A 173 21.45 5.72 -11.05
CA ALA A 173 21.48 7.18 -11.15
C ALA A 173 22.85 7.65 -11.65
N ASP A 174 22.86 8.27 -12.83
CA ASP A 174 24.07 8.73 -13.53
C ASP A 174 24.00 10.19 -13.96
N GLY A 175 22.97 10.93 -13.51
CA GLY A 175 22.70 12.30 -13.91
C GLY A 175 21.81 12.45 -15.14
N THR A 176 21.47 11.35 -15.81
CA THR A 176 20.59 11.35 -17.01
C THR A 176 19.45 10.35 -16.93
N ALA A 177 19.66 9.21 -16.29
CA ALA A 177 18.65 8.16 -16.17
C ALA A 177 17.43 8.63 -15.37
N THR A 178 16.24 8.36 -15.90
CA THR A 178 14.97 8.70 -15.26
C THR A 178 14.45 7.56 -14.42
N PHE A 179 13.48 7.84 -13.53
CA PHE A 179 12.92 6.84 -12.63
C PHE A 179 12.28 5.66 -13.37
N ALA A 180 11.41 5.94 -14.33
CA ALA A 180 10.67 4.89 -15.04
C ALA A 180 10.42 5.26 -16.51
N PRO A 181 11.45 5.14 -17.37
CA PRO A 181 11.26 5.37 -18.79
C PRO A 181 10.42 4.26 -19.41
N GLU A 182 9.55 4.61 -20.36
CA GLU A 182 8.61 3.68 -21.00
C GLU A 182 9.30 2.49 -21.68
N ASP A 183 10.47 2.69 -22.24
CA ASP A 183 11.22 1.65 -22.95
C ASP A 183 11.80 0.57 -22.04
N LEU A 184 11.85 0.81 -20.72
CA LEU A 184 12.37 -0.14 -19.75
C LEU A 184 11.27 -0.82 -18.92
N LYS A 185 10.00 -0.49 -19.15
CA LYS A 185 8.90 -1.05 -18.35
C LYS A 185 8.77 -2.56 -18.55
N ASP A 186 8.44 -3.25 -17.46
CA ASP A 186 8.09 -4.67 -17.47
C ASP A 186 6.58 -4.87 -17.73
N GLY A 187 6.13 -6.13 -17.65
CA GLY A 187 4.72 -6.48 -17.88
C GLY A 187 3.74 -5.86 -16.87
N GLY A 188 4.21 -5.40 -15.72
CA GLY A 188 3.42 -4.69 -14.72
C GLY A 188 3.48 -3.17 -14.84
N ASN A 189 3.98 -2.65 -15.95
CA ASN A 189 4.14 -1.21 -16.22
C ASN A 189 5.05 -0.50 -15.22
N GLY A 190 6.02 -1.20 -14.66
CA GLY A 190 6.99 -0.64 -13.73
C GLY A 190 8.42 -0.84 -14.19
N VAL A 191 9.30 -0.03 -13.61
CA VAL A 191 10.76 -0.13 -13.80
C VAL A 191 11.39 -0.36 -12.44
N ASN A 192 12.18 -1.42 -12.33
CA ASN A 192 12.95 -1.71 -11.13
C ASN A 192 14.30 -1.02 -11.19
N ARG A 193 14.59 -0.23 -10.15
CA ARG A 193 15.91 0.32 -9.89
C ARG A 193 16.46 -0.32 -8.62
N THR A 194 17.71 -0.04 -8.31
CA THR A 194 18.41 -0.64 -7.19
C THR A 194 18.83 0.42 -6.19
N LEU A 195 18.28 0.33 -4.97
CA LEU A 195 18.82 1.07 -3.83
C LEU A 195 20.00 0.32 -3.25
N VAL A 196 21.08 1.03 -2.98
CA VAL A 196 22.21 0.52 -2.23
C VAL A 196 22.10 1.08 -0.81
N LEU A 197 21.90 0.17 0.15
CA LEU A 197 21.67 0.52 1.55
C LEU A 197 22.99 0.79 2.27
N ASP A 198 22.91 1.18 3.55
CA ASP A 198 24.04 1.59 4.37
C ASP A 198 25.10 0.48 4.59
N ASP A 199 24.70 -0.78 4.48
CA ASP A 199 25.58 -1.94 4.59
C ASP A 199 26.00 -2.52 3.23
N ASN A 200 25.81 -1.78 2.14
CA ASN A 200 26.02 -2.20 0.75
C ASN A 200 25.10 -3.31 0.25
N SER A 201 24.13 -3.75 1.05
CA SER A 201 23.06 -4.59 0.53
C SER A 201 22.13 -3.80 -0.39
N THR A 202 21.35 -4.50 -1.18
CA THR A 202 20.49 -3.88 -2.19
C THR A 202 19.02 -4.14 -1.91
N LEU A 203 18.19 -3.19 -2.33
CA LEU A 203 16.73 -3.27 -2.25
C LEU A 203 16.16 -2.82 -3.60
N THR A 204 15.24 -3.58 -4.15
CA THR A 204 14.52 -3.16 -5.36
C THR A 204 13.71 -1.91 -5.07
N PHE A 205 13.91 -0.91 -5.91
CA PHE A 205 13.15 0.33 -5.94
C PHE A 205 12.31 0.35 -7.20
N ARG A 206 11.00 0.23 -7.03
CA ARG A 206 10.07 0.09 -8.16
C ARG A 206 9.28 1.37 -8.37
N THR A 207 9.33 1.88 -9.60
CA THR A 207 8.53 3.04 -10.02
C THR A 207 7.61 2.63 -11.16
N SER A 208 6.34 2.98 -11.05
CA SER A 208 5.36 2.80 -12.12
C SER A 208 5.59 3.84 -13.22
N THR A 209 5.39 3.45 -14.47
CA THR A 209 5.37 4.41 -15.58
C THR A 209 4.17 5.38 -15.50
N TYR A 210 3.18 5.09 -14.65
CA TYR A 210 2.06 5.98 -14.36
C TYR A 210 2.39 7.04 -13.32
N ALA A 211 3.52 6.93 -12.60
CA ALA A 211 3.93 7.93 -11.64
C ALA A 211 4.17 9.28 -12.33
N ASN A 212 3.71 10.36 -11.70
CA ASN A 212 3.90 11.72 -12.25
C ASN A 212 5.37 12.15 -12.32
N PHE A 213 6.25 11.46 -11.56
CA PHE A 213 7.71 11.69 -11.59
C PHE A 213 8.47 10.65 -12.43
N SER A 214 7.79 9.80 -13.19
CA SER A 214 8.42 8.70 -13.96
C SER A 214 9.51 9.18 -14.92
N THR A 215 9.35 10.37 -15.50
CA THR A 215 10.29 10.98 -16.45
C THR A 215 11.31 11.90 -15.79
N GLU A 216 11.28 12.06 -14.49
CA GLU A 216 12.27 12.86 -13.76
C GLU A 216 13.59 12.09 -13.65
N VAL A 217 14.71 12.85 -13.72
CA VAL A 217 16.05 12.29 -13.55
C VAL A 217 16.24 11.88 -12.10
N MET A 218 16.74 10.67 -11.89
CA MET A 218 17.04 10.18 -10.55
C MET A 218 18.17 10.98 -9.89
N PRO A 219 18.03 11.31 -8.59
CA PRO A 219 19.09 12.02 -7.87
C PRO A 219 20.35 11.15 -7.75
N THR A 220 21.52 11.79 -7.87
CA THR A 220 22.82 11.17 -7.62
C THR A 220 23.26 11.44 -6.18
N GLY A 221 24.16 10.61 -5.68
CA GLY A 221 24.67 10.74 -4.33
C GLY A 221 23.75 10.15 -3.26
N LYS A 222 24.07 10.40 -1.99
CA LYS A 222 23.30 9.89 -0.87
C LYS A 222 22.00 10.67 -0.68
N ILE A 223 20.92 9.93 -0.52
CA ILE A 223 19.56 10.47 -0.30
C ILE A 223 18.88 9.70 0.83
N ASN A 224 17.80 10.27 1.34
CA ASN A 224 16.84 9.57 2.20
C ASN A 224 15.61 9.21 1.36
N VAL A 225 15.13 7.98 1.52
CA VAL A 225 13.98 7.49 0.77
C VAL A 225 12.88 7.12 1.76
N ILE A 226 11.69 7.67 1.54
CA ILE A 226 10.46 7.28 2.23
C ILE A 226 9.55 6.61 1.21
N GLY A 227 9.01 5.46 1.58
CA GLY A 227 8.10 4.74 0.70
C GLY A 227 7.44 3.56 1.42
N ILE A 228 6.69 2.81 0.65
CA ILE A 228 6.02 1.60 1.14
C ILE A 228 6.92 0.40 0.87
N LEU A 229 7.40 -0.21 1.95
CA LEU A 229 8.12 -1.47 1.88
C LEU A 229 7.11 -2.58 1.64
N SER A 230 7.17 -3.17 0.47
CA SER A 230 6.26 -4.19 -0.04
C SER A 230 7.03 -5.48 -0.31
N ARG A 231 6.30 -6.57 -0.37
CA ARG A 231 6.86 -7.85 -0.84
C ARG A 231 6.19 -8.29 -2.14
N TYR A 232 6.95 -8.97 -2.96
CA TYR A 232 6.44 -9.79 -4.05
C TYR A 232 7.02 -11.19 -3.90
N ASN A 233 6.22 -12.11 -3.39
CA ASN A 233 6.64 -13.42 -2.91
C ASN A 233 7.79 -13.30 -1.89
N SER A 234 8.97 -13.81 -2.18
CA SER A 234 10.12 -13.77 -1.26
C SER A 234 10.99 -12.52 -1.40
N THR A 235 10.64 -11.59 -2.29
CA THR A 235 11.47 -10.43 -2.60
C THR A 235 10.89 -9.16 -1.97
N TRP A 236 11.74 -8.41 -1.26
CA TRP A 236 11.42 -7.06 -0.81
C TRP A 236 11.50 -6.06 -1.96
N GLN A 237 10.63 -5.10 -1.96
CA GLN A 237 10.71 -3.92 -2.83
C GLN A 237 10.17 -2.69 -2.09
N ILE A 238 10.65 -1.51 -2.45
CA ILE A 238 10.09 -0.24 -1.99
C ILE A 238 9.38 0.47 -3.16
N VAL A 239 8.25 1.01 -2.85
CA VAL A 239 7.40 1.69 -3.84
C VAL A 239 7.14 3.14 -3.45
#